data_0087535ce6aab07e60e9b297b82bd492
#
_entry.id   0087535ce6aab07e60e9b297b82bd492
#
_cell.length_a   1.000
_cell.length_b   1.000
_cell.length_c   1.000
_cell.angle_alpha   90.00
_cell.angle_beta   90.00
_cell.angle_gamma   90.00
#
_symmetry.space_group_name_H-M   'P 1'
#
loop_
_entity.id
_entity.type
_entity.pdbx_description
1 polymer ?
#
loop_
_entity_poly.entity_id
_entity_poly.type
_entity_poly.pdbx_seq_one_letter_code
_entity_poly.pdbx_strand_id
1 'polypeptide(L)'
;MQDKPVIVFISTVYPSQHSLLCSHLRANGLADSWFMTMPGHVKLHGPQCDHLLEFQPDGAISGPQSYYYSSKVERSARIGRGLLKALQAFEKRQGRRVDLVVAHSLWGAPNWLYDEIDAAIISYIEFPSFLAHGWDPAFPPDPSQRQADRNMEMLHFHQALRSDLSIVPSAYARSLFPPVLQERIAVQFEGFDIRPQPLKTGTGLPEDPRFTIGFSARDLSTAKGFETFLRLVDRMVEQGDGAQTRFVAIGDAAPNVSYGYEKQWLERRYPGQDLNLRDHFLRLYPRAQVVEFPGRLPYAEFSRLLASVDLFLYPLRHGVANWGLMEILARGGCVLGSNWGFVPELVQHDINGMLLPDHDQAWLDAIRALRADPGRRARYAEAAIRTGQRFHISQVAPRYMDLFRLAMARRRCTAPARLALS
;
A
#
# COMPACT_ATOMS: atom_id res chain seq x y z
N MET A 1 6.45 30.90 -22.04
CA MET A 1 6.31 29.91 -20.94
C MET A 1 5.57 28.73 -21.52
N GLN A 2 6.15 27.54 -21.52
CA GLN A 2 5.40 26.34 -21.90
C GLN A 2 4.22 26.18 -20.93
N ASP A 3 3.01 26.01 -21.46
CA ASP A 3 1.84 25.74 -20.61
C ASP A 3 2.09 24.47 -19.79
N LYS A 4 1.86 24.56 -18.48
CA LYS A 4 2.00 23.42 -17.58
C LYS A 4 0.99 22.34 -17.96
N PRO A 5 1.37 21.04 -17.97
CA PRO A 5 0.42 19.99 -18.29
C PRO A 5 -0.71 19.94 -17.25
N VAL A 6 -1.92 19.71 -17.72
CA VAL A 6 -3.11 19.46 -16.89
C VAL A 6 -3.15 17.98 -16.57
N ILE A 7 -2.95 17.62 -15.30
CA ILE A 7 -2.90 16.23 -14.83
C ILE A 7 -4.04 15.96 -13.86
N VAL A 8 -4.84 14.94 -14.13
CA VAL A 8 -5.93 14.51 -13.24
C VAL A 8 -5.60 13.15 -12.62
N PHE A 9 -5.41 13.16 -11.31
CA PHE A 9 -5.29 11.94 -10.51
C PHE A 9 -6.67 11.44 -10.12
N ILE A 10 -6.89 10.12 -10.19
CA ILE A 10 -8.21 9.53 -9.96
C ILE A 10 -8.14 8.41 -8.93
N SER A 11 -8.95 8.54 -7.88
CA SER A 11 -9.27 7.49 -6.94
C SER A 11 -10.65 7.71 -6.34
N THR A 12 -11.38 6.63 -6.01
CA THR A 12 -12.70 6.75 -5.35
C THR A 12 -12.63 7.29 -3.93
N VAL A 13 -11.46 7.36 -3.32
CA VAL A 13 -11.23 7.89 -1.96
C VAL A 13 -10.14 8.96 -1.97
N TYR A 14 -10.25 9.93 -1.06
CA TYR A 14 -9.24 10.95 -0.82
C TYR A 14 -9.01 11.12 0.69
N PRO A 15 -7.75 11.24 1.19
CA PRO A 15 -6.51 11.04 0.45
C PRO A 15 -6.28 9.57 0.07
N SER A 16 -5.48 9.36 -0.99
CA SER A 16 -5.06 8.04 -1.47
C SER A 16 -3.59 8.07 -1.93
N GLN A 17 -3.13 7.04 -2.60
CA GLN A 17 -1.71 6.84 -2.95
C GLN A 17 -1.03 8.06 -3.60
N HIS A 18 -1.70 8.73 -4.54
CA HIS A 18 -1.11 9.85 -5.28
C HIS A 18 -1.51 11.24 -4.77
N SER A 19 -2.21 11.33 -3.64
CA SER A 19 -2.68 12.62 -3.12
C SER A 19 -1.53 13.58 -2.79
N LEU A 20 -0.48 13.06 -2.16
CA LEU A 20 0.71 13.84 -1.84
C LEU A 20 1.45 14.29 -3.10
N LEU A 21 1.60 13.41 -4.09
CA LEU A 21 2.22 13.74 -5.37
C LEU A 21 1.43 14.83 -6.10
N CYS A 22 0.10 14.70 -6.16
CA CYS A 22 -0.78 15.70 -6.77
C CYS A 22 -0.56 17.10 -6.13
N SER A 23 -0.62 17.18 -4.80
CA SER A 23 -0.41 18.43 -4.06
C SER A 23 1.01 18.96 -4.25
N HIS A 24 2.02 18.10 -4.23
CA HIS A 24 3.42 18.49 -4.41
C HIS A 24 3.69 19.08 -5.81
N LEU A 25 3.18 18.47 -6.87
CA LEU A 25 3.35 18.95 -8.24
C LEU A 25 2.74 20.34 -8.41
N ARG A 26 1.55 20.57 -7.86
CA ARG A 26 0.87 21.86 -7.90
C ARG A 26 1.62 22.93 -7.12
N ALA A 27 1.95 22.64 -5.87
CA ALA A 27 2.64 23.58 -4.99
C ALA A 27 4.00 24.05 -5.54
N ASN A 28 4.70 23.15 -6.26
CA ASN A 28 6.00 23.46 -6.87
C ASN A 28 5.87 23.95 -8.34
N GLY A 29 4.66 24.14 -8.82
CA GLY A 29 4.40 24.66 -10.17
C GLY A 29 4.88 23.74 -11.30
N LEU A 30 5.00 22.44 -11.06
CA LEU A 30 5.45 21.44 -12.03
C LEU A 30 4.34 20.99 -12.97
N ALA A 31 3.08 21.02 -12.51
CA ALA A 31 1.89 20.71 -13.29
C ALA A 31 0.68 21.47 -12.75
N ASP A 32 -0.36 21.64 -13.58
CA ASP A 32 -1.71 21.98 -13.13
C ASP A 32 -2.42 20.67 -12.75
N SER A 33 -2.18 20.21 -11.52
CA SER A 33 -2.62 18.91 -11.04
C SER A 33 -3.91 19.01 -10.23
N TRP A 34 -4.84 18.10 -10.51
CA TRP A 34 -6.16 17.97 -9.90
C TRP A 34 -6.36 16.57 -9.37
N PHE A 35 -7.15 16.43 -8.31
CA PHE A 35 -7.50 15.10 -7.76
C PHE A 35 -9.00 14.87 -7.87
N MET A 36 -9.41 13.82 -8.58
CA MET A 36 -10.82 13.49 -8.81
C MET A 36 -11.21 12.30 -7.92
N THR A 37 -12.23 12.48 -7.09
CA THR A 37 -12.71 11.50 -6.12
C THR A 37 -14.23 11.48 -6.00
N MET A 38 -14.77 10.49 -5.27
CA MET A 38 -16.21 10.41 -5.04
C MET A 38 -16.63 11.29 -3.87
N PRO A 39 -17.80 11.98 -3.95
CA PRO A 39 -18.38 12.71 -2.82
C PRO A 39 -18.58 11.78 -1.63
N GLY A 40 -18.42 12.30 -0.41
CA GLY A 40 -18.54 11.52 0.83
C GLY A 40 -17.42 10.52 1.10
N HIS A 41 -16.51 10.31 0.17
CA HIS A 41 -15.32 9.47 0.36
C HIS A 41 -14.06 10.29 0.68
N VAL A 42 -14.20 11.57 0.85
CA VAL A 42 -13.14 12.46 1.36
C VAL A 42 -13.02 12.20 2.87
N LYS A 43 -11.87 11.72 3.30
CA LYS A 43 -11.61 11.50 4.73
C LYS A 43 -11.37 12.85 5.40
N LEU A 44 -12.04 13.07 6.52
CA LEU A 44 -11.97 14.32 7.30
C LEU A 44 -10.57 14.64 7.85
N HIS A 45 -9.65 13.69 7.82
CA HIS A 45 -8.29 13.82 8.34
C HIS A 45 -7.26 13.77 7.20
N GLY A 46 -7.10 14.86 6.52
CA GLY A 46 -6.07 15.03 5.49
C GLY A 46 -5.95 16.51 5.12
N PRO A 47 -4.85 16.92 4.46
CA PRO A 47 -4.73 18.29 3.98
C PRO A 47 -5.90 18.59 3.05
N GLN A 48 -6.61 19.68 3.29
CA GLN A 48 -7.62 20.18 2.38
C GLN A 48 -6.95 20.53 1.06
N CYS A 49 -7.53 20.08 -0.04
CA CYS A 49 -6.99 20.24 -1.35
C CYS A 49 -7.92 21.16 -2.15
N ASP A 50 -7.45 22.36 -2.46
CA ASP A 50 -8.21 23.37 -3.23
C ASP A 50 -8.51 22.94 -4.68
N HIS A 51 -7.87 21.86 -5.12
CA HIS A 51 -7.95 21.29 -6.47
C HIS A 51 -8.59 19.90 -6.48
N LEU A 52 -9.55 19.70 -5.58
CA LEU A 52 -10.36 18.50 -5.52
C LEU A 52 -11.53 18.60 -6.50
N LEU A 53 -11.73 17.55 -7.28
CA LEU A 53 -12.86 17.39 -8.20
C LEU A 53 -13.71 16.22 -7.71
N GLU A 54 -15.00 16.31 -7.91
CA GLU A 54 -15.92 15.25 -7.56
C GLU A 54 -16.52 14.60 -8.82
N PHE A 55 -16.71 13.29 -8.78
CA PHE A 55 -17.46 12.56 -9.77
C PHE A 55 -18.48 11.62 -9.13
N GLN A 56 -19.57 11.38 -9.82
CA GLN A 56 -20.58 10.40 -9.41
C GLN A 56 -20.49 9.20 -10.35
N PRO A 57 -20.41 7.97 -9.83
CA PRO A 57 -20.57 6.75 -10.63
C PRO A 57 -21.93 6.74 -11.32
N ASP A 58 -22.03 6.00 -12.42
CA ASP A 58 -23.28 5.82 -13.17
C ASP A 58 -24.16 4.77 -12.47
N GLY A 59 -24.72 5.14 -11.32
CA GLY A 59 -25.51 4.28 -10.43
C GLY A 59 -24.71 3.67 -9.26
N ALA A 60 -25.37 2.81 -8.50
CA ALA A 60 -24.78 2.19 -7.29
C ALA A 60 -23.60 1.27 -7.64
N ILE A 61 -22.49 1.43 -6.92
CA ILE A 61 -21.26 0.63 -7.09
C ILE A 61 -21.12 -0.50 -6.07
N SER A 62 -22.10 -0.67 -5.18
CA SER A 62 -22.18 -1.72 -4.18
C SER A 62 -23.65 -2.10 -3.96
N GLY A 63 -23.88 -3.35 -3.57
CA GLY A 63 -25.22 -3.85 -3.25
C GLY A 63 -25.58 -5.13 -4.00
N PRO A 64 -26.77 -5.70 -3.72
CA PRO A 64 -27.19 -7.01 -4.23
C PRO A 64 -27.62 -7.02 -5.72
N GLN A 65 -27.52 -5.91 -6.42
CA GLN A 65 -28.04 -5.73 -7.78
C GLN A 65 -27.14 -6.32 -8.87
N SER A 66 -25.89 -6.63 -8.54
CA SER A 66 -24.92 -7.15 -9.50
C SER A 66 -24.79 -8.66 -9.40
N TYR A 67 -24.64 -9.33 -10.56
CA TYR A 67 -24.26 -10.73 -10.57
C TYR A 67 -22.90 -10.92 -9.88
N TYR A 68 -22.86 -11.80 -8.90
CA TYR A 68 -21.70 -11.93 -7.99
C TYR A 68 -20.36 -12.03 -8.73
N TYR A 69 -20.26 -12.89 -9.74
CA TYR A 69 -19.02 -13.14 -10.46
C TYR A 69 -18.57 -11.99 -11.36
N SER A 70 -19.47 -11.14 -11.85
CA SER A 70 -19.15 -9.99 -12.71
C SER A 70 -19.27 -8.65 -11.98
N SER A 71 -19.57 -8.64 -10.70
CA SER A 71 -19.79 -7.42 -9.91
C SER A 71 -18.61 -6.44 -9.96
N LYS A 72 -17.39 -6.94 -10.02
CA LYS A 72 -16.17 -6.11 -10.14
C LYS A 72 -16.10 -5.40 -11.50
N VAL A 73 -16.49 -6.08 -12.58
CA VAL A 73 -16.53 -5.51 -13.93
C VAL A 73 -17.61 -4.46 -14.02
N GLU A 74 -18.81 -4.73 -13.52
CA GLU A 74 -19.93 -3.78 -13.49
C GLU A 74 -19.56 -2.54 -12.67
N ARG A 75 -18.97 -2.72 -11.49
CA ARG A 75 -18.46 -1.60 -10.67
C ARG A 75 -17.47 -0.75 -11.46
N SER A 76 -16.50 -1.37 -12.14
CA SER A 76 -15.53 -0.68 -12.98
C SER A 76 -16.21 0.14 -14.09
N ALA A 77 -17.24 -0.42 -14.75
CA ALA A 77 -17.99 0.25 -15.78
C ALA A 77 -18.73 1.50 -15.24
N ARG A 78 -19.43 1.36 -14.11
CA ARG A 78 -20.17 2.45 -13.48
C ARG A 78 -19.26 3.61 -13.05
N ILE A 79 -18.10 3.28 -12.47
CA ILE A 79 -17.07 4.26 -12.10
C ILE A 79 -16.54 4.95 -13.37
N GLY A 80 -16.12 4.18 -14.37
CA GLY A 80 -15.53 4.72 -15.60
C GLY A 80 -16.46 5.64 -16.37
N ARG A 81 -17.75 5.31 -16.46
CA ARG A 81 -18.74 6.21 -17.10
C ARG A 81 -18.95 7.50 -16.33
N GLY A 82 -18.98 7.43 -15.00
CA GLY A 82 -19.06 8.63 -14.16
C GLY A 82 -17.83 9.52 -14.32
N LEU A 83 -16.65 8.91 -14.38
CA LEU A 83 -15.38 9.60 -14.62
C LEU A 83 -15.35 10.29 -15.98
N LEU A 84 -15.77 9.60 -17.04
CA LEU A 84 -15.82 10.18 -18.40
C LEU A 84 -16.68 11.45 -18.41
N LYS A 85 -17.90 11.40 -17.86
CA LYS A 85 -18.78 12.55 -17.74
C LYS A 85 -18.14 13.70 -16.96
N ALA A 86 -17.46 13.39 -15.86
CA ALA A 86 -16.82 14.39 -15.01
C ALA A 86 -15.60 15.04 -15.68
N LEU A 87 -14.78 14.26 -16.40
CA LEU A 87 -13.63 14.77 -17.17
C LEU A 87 -14.09 15.70 -18.29
N GLN A 88 -15.10 15.31 -19.07
CA GLN A 88 -15.67 16.15 -20.13
C GLN A 88 -16.24 17.47 -19.59
N ALA A 89 -16.96 17.39 -18.44
CA ALA A 89 -17.49 18.60 -17.78
C ALA A 89 -16.37 19.50 -17.24
N PHE A 90 -15.29 18.90 -16.72
CA PHE A 90 -14.11 19.64 -16.26
C PHE A 90 -13.43 20.38 -17.42
N GLU A 91 -13.13 19.70 -18.52
CA GLU A 91 -12.51 20.30 -19.70
C GLU A 91 -13.35 21.46 -20.26
N LYS A 92 -14.66 21.27 -20.38
CA LYS A 92 -15.59 22.31 -20.80
C LYS A 92 -15.56 23.53 -19.88
N ARG A 93 -15.53 23.33 -18.57
CA ARG A 93 -15.49 24.42 -17.59
C ARG A 93 -14.17 25.17 -17.59
N GLN A 94 -13.05 24.46 -17.77
CA GLN A 94 -11.72 25.06 -17.76
C GLN A 94 -11.32 25.69 -19.11
N GLY A 95 -12.00 25.33 -20.20
CA GLY A 95 -11.60 25.71 -21.57
C GLY A 95 -10.26 25.12 -21.99
N ARG A 96 -9.78 24.09 -21.30
CA ARG A 96 -8.50 23.37 -21.52
C ARG A 96 -8.72 21.87 -21.48
N ARG A 97 -7.98 21.14 -22.31
CA ARG A 97 -7.98 19.67 -22.28
C ARG A 97 -7.10 19.14 -21.15
N VAL A 98 -7.43 17.94 -20.69
CA VAL A 98 -6.57 17.14 -19.82
C VAL A 98 -5.47 16.51 -20.67
N ASP A 99 -4.23 16.68 -20.24
CA ASP A 99 -3.06 16.09 -20.92
C ASP A 99 -2.78 14.67 -20.46
N LEU A 100 -3.04 14.39 -19.17
CA LEU A 100 -2.74 13.11 -18.54
C LEU A 100 -3.76 12.76 -17.45
N VAL A 101 -4.21 11.50 -17.46
CA VAL A 101 -4.96 10.87 -16.38
C VAL A 101 -4.08 9.84 -15.69
N VAL A 102 -3.97 9.92 -14.37
CA VAL A 102 -3.30 8.92 -13.52
C VAL A 102 -4.34 8.24 -12.65
N ALA A 103 -4.70 7.01 -12.97
CA ALA A 103 -5.80 6.30 -12.32
C ALA A 103 -5.33 5.08 -11.54
N HIS A 104 -5.76 4.96 -10.29
CA HIS A 104 -5.56 3.73 -9.52
C HIS A 104 -6.41 2.60 -10.10
N SER A 105 -5.81 1.44 -10.31
CA SER A 105 -6.44 0.31 -11.02
C SER A 105 -7.77 -0.15 -10.40
N LEU A 106 -7.83 -0.22 -9.07
CA LEU A 106 -9.03 -0.65 -8.33
C LEU A 106 -10.02 0.51 -8.09
N TRP A 107 -9.49 1.69 -7.78
CA TRP A 107 -10.24 2.83 -7.27
C TRP A 107 -10.46 3.92 -8.31
N GLY A 108 -9.75 3.86 -9.44
CA GLY A 108 -9.88 4.83 -10.53
C GLY A 108 -10.46 4.24 -11.82
N ALA A 109 -10.56 2.93 -11.93
CA ALA A 109 -11.21 2.17 -12.99
C ALA A 109 -11.04 2.76 -14.42
N PRO A 110 -9.80 2.90 -14.94
CA PRO A 110 -9.56 3.61 -16.22
C PRO A 110 -10.04 2.85 -17.45
N ASN A 111 -10.53 1.61 -17.32
CA ASN A 111 -10.89 0.72 -18.43
C ASN A 111 -11.91 1.34 -19.43
N TRP A 112 -12.74 2.27 -18.96
CA TRP A 112 -13.80 2.90 -19.73
C TRP A 112 -13.43 4.30 -20.23
N LEU A 113 -12.16 4.69 -20.06
CA LEU A 113 -11.63 5.96 -20.57
C LEU A 113 -10.80 5.77 -21.85
N TYR A 114 -10.35 4.52 -22.12
CA TYR A 114 -9.59 4.22 -23.33
C TYR A 114 -10.45 4.52 -24.57
N ASP A 115 -9.84 5.20 -25.55
CA ASP A 115 -10.45 5.65 -26.79
C ASP A 115 -11.52 6.75 -26.65
N GLU A 116 -11.97 7.06 -25.44
CA GLU A 116 -13.02 8.06 -25.18
C GLU A 116 -12.46 9.45 -24.84
N ILE A 117 -11.17 9.53 -24.47
CA ILE A 117 -10.48 10.79 -24.15
C ILE A 117 -9.17 10.89 -24.93
N ASP A 118 -8.75 12.14 -25.22
CA ASP A 118 -7.46 12.39 -25.90
C ASP A 118 -6.27 12.37 -24.95
N ALA A 119 -6.51 12.50 -23.64
CA ALA A 119 -5.47 12.45 -22.62
C ALA A 119 -4.69 11.14 -22.64
N ALA A 120 -3.41 11.19 -22.32
CA ALA A 120 -2.66 9.99 -21.98
C ALA A 120 -3.21 9.35 -20.71
N ILE A 121 -3.13 8.03 -20.60
CA ILE A 121 -3.63 7.30 -19.44
C ILE A 121 -2.51 6.48 -18.80
N ILE A 122 -2.26 6.74 -17.52
CA ILE A 122 -1.42 5.91 -16.67
C ILE A 122 -2.33 5.11 -15.72
N SER A 123 -2.18 3.79 -15.72
CA SER A 123 -2.75 2.92 -14.70
C SER A 123 -1.73 2.61 -13.61
N TYR A 124 -2.04 2.96 -12.37
CA TYR A 124 -1.29 2.52 -11.21
C TYR A 124 -1.87 1.20 -10.71
N ILE A 125 -1.13 0.10 -10.90
CA ILE A 125 -1.61 -1.24 -10.60
C ILE A 125 -0.88 -1.77 -9.37
N GLU A 126 -1.45 -1.51 -8.19
CA GLU A 126 -0.86 -1.94 -6.92
C GLU A 126 -0.86 -3.47 -6.81
N PHE A 127 -1.96 -4.12 -7.19
CA PHE A 127 -2.21 -5.55 -7.01
C PHE A 127 -2.57 -6.22 -8.33
N PRO A 128 -1.60 -6.80 -9.05
CA PRO A 128 -1.84 -7.30 -10.40
C PRO A 128 -2.62 -8.62 -10.44
N SER A 129 -2.44 -9.49 -9.45
CA SER A 129 -3.07 -10.82 -9.41
C SER A 129 -3.25 -11.32 -7.99
N PHE A 130 -4.45 -11.74 -7.65
CA PHE A 130 -4.74 -12.41 -6.39
C PHE A 130 -4.23 -13.86 -6.37
N LEU A 131 -4.21 -14.54 -7.52
CA LEU A 131 -3.69 -15.89 -7.64
C LEU A 131 -2.20 -15.98 -7.34
N ALA A 132 -1.45 -14.97 -7.77
CA ALA A 132 -0.01 -15.00 -7.66
C ALA A 132 0.47 -14.70 -6.23
N HIS A 133 -0.28 -13.95 -5.40
CA HIS A 133 0.25 -13.56 -4.09
C HIS A 133 -0.82 -13.22 -3.03
N GLY A 134 -2.11 -13.35 -3.33
CA GLY A 134 -3.18 -12.86 -2.45
C GLY A 134 -3.76 -13.89 -1.51
N TRP A 135 -3.43 -15.16 -1.66
CA TRP A 135 -4.04 -16.24 -0.89
C TRP A 135 -3.05 -16.94 0.03
N ASP A 136 -3.33 -16.89 1.31
CA ASP A 136 -2.63 -17.73 2.28
C ASP A 136 -3.23 -19.15 2.22
N PRO A 137 -2.40 -20.21 2.03
CA PRO A 137 -2.86 -21.58 2.04
C PRO A 137 -3.60 -22.00 3.30
N ALA A 138 -3.30 -21.37 4.45
CA ALA A 138 -3.99 -21.61 5.70
C ALA A 138 -5.43 -21.05 5.71
N PHE A 139 -5.71 -20.07 4.87
CA PHE A 139 -7.01 -19.40 4.76
C PHE A 139 -7.45 -19.35 3.28
N PRO A 140 -7.71 -20.50 2.65
CA PRO A 140 -8.03 -20.55 1.23
C PRO A 140 -9.38 -19.87 0.97
N PRO A 141 -9.51 -19.11 -0.15
CA PRO A 141 -10.80 -18.59 -0.58
C PRO A 141 -11.72 -19.72 -0.99
N ASP A 142 -13.02 -19.51 -0.88
CA ASP A 142 -13.94 -20.43 -1.51
C ASP A 142 -13.86 -20.38 -3.05
N PRO A 143 -14.37 -21.41 -3.76
CA PRO A 143 -14.28 -21.44 -5.21
C PRO A 143 -14.98 -20.28 -5.93
N SER A 144 -16.06 -19.74 -5.37
CA SER A 144 -16.80 -18.63 -5.97
C SER A 144 -16.00 -17.33 -5.87
N GLN A 145 -15.35 -17.09 -4.73
CA GLN A 145 -14.47 -15.94 -4.54
C GLN A 145 -13.28 -15.99 -5.51
N ARG A 146 -12.66 -17.15 -5.70
CA ARG A 146 -11.56 -17.29 -6.67
C ARG A 146 -11.97 -16.90 -8.08
N GLN A 147 -13.21 -17.24 -8.49
CA GLN A 147 -13.71 -16.85 -9.82
C GLN A 147 -14.00 -15.35 -9.91
N ALA A 148 -14.55 -14.75 -8.86
CA ALA A 148 -14.75 -13.30 -8.81
C ALA A 148 -13.43 -12.53 -8.89
N ASP A 149 -12.38 -13.04 -8.26
CA ASP A 149 -11.05 -12.43 -8.28
C ASP A 149 -10.36 -12.50 -9.65
N ARG A 150 -10.65 -13.53 -10.46
CA ARG A 150 -10.19 -13.62 -11.86
C ARG A 150 -10.69 -12.46 -12.73
N ASN A 151 -11.88 -11.94 -12.46
CA ASN A 151 -12.39 -10.76 -13.17
C ASN A 151 -11.55 -9.50 -12.85
N MET A 152 -11.05 -9.38 -11.63
CA MET A 152 -10.12 -8.29 -11.30
C MET A 152 -8.77 -8.45 -12.00
N GLU A 153 -8.23 -9.65 -12.04
CA GLU A 153 -7.00 -9.95 -12.78
C GLU A 153 -7.13 -9.61 -14.27
N MET A 154 -8.26 -9.99 -14.89
CA MET A 154 -8.57 -9.61 -16.27
C MET A 154 -8.59 -8.10 -16.47
N LEU A 155 -9.22 -7.34 -15.57
CA LEU A 155 -9.24 -5.88 -15.64
C LEU A 155 -7.84 -5.28 -15.53
N HIS A 156 -6.99 -5.80 -14.63
CA HIS A 156 -5.60 -5.34 -14.49
C HIS A 156 -4.75 -5.64 -15.73
N PHE A 157 -4.91 -6.81 -16.33
CA PHE A 157 -4.21 -7.15 -17.57
C PHE A 157 -4.67 -6.27 -18.74
N HIS A 158 -5.98 -6.02 -18.84
CA HIS A 158 -6.49 -5.08 -19.83
C HIS A 158 -5.92 -3.66 -19.61
N GLN A 159 -5.81 -3.20 -18.38
CA GLN A 159 -5.18 -1.90 -18.07
C GLN A 159 -3.70 -1.89 -18.47
N ALA A 160 -2.95 -2.94 -18.17
CA ALA A 160 -1.55 -3.03 -18.56
C ALA A 160 -1.35 -3.03 -20.08
N LEU A 161 -2.30 -3.56 -20.85
CA LEU A 161 -2.27 -3.56 -22.32
C LEU A 161 -2.67 -2.22 -22.93
N ARG A 162 -3.67 -1.54 -22.35
CA ARG A 162 -4.35 -0.38 -22.98
C ARG A 162 -3.80 0.97 -22.51
N SER A 163 -3.21 1.05 -21.32
CA SER A 163 -2.62 2.30 -20.84
C SER A 163 -1.40 2.69 -21.66
N ASP A 164 -1.21 3.99 -21.83
CA ASP A 164 0.02 4.53 -22.44
C ASP A 164 1.25 4.17 -21.61
N LEU A 165 1.07 4.04 -20.29
CA LEU A 165 2.05 3.49 -19.35
C LEU A 165 1.33 2.86 -18.16
N SER A 166 1.83 1.74 -17.65
CA SER A 166 1.43 1.21 -16.35
C SER A 166 2.55 1.36 -15.34
N ILE A 167 2.18 1.65 -14.09
CA ILE A 167 3.12 1.80 -12.98
C ILE A 167 2.72 0.83 -11.88
N VAL A 168 3.70 0.22 -11.26
CA VAL A 168 3.57 -0.64 -10.07
C VAL A 168 4.51 -0.18 -8.96
N PRO A 169 4.21 -0.46 -7.68
CA PRO A 169 4.98 0.08 -6.57
C PRO A 169 6.36 -0.58 -6.36
N SER A 170 6.57 -1.80 -6.87
CA SER A 170 7.79 -2.58 -6.62
C SER A 170 8.15 -3.48 -7.81
N ALA A 171 9.41 -3.90 -7.89
CA ALA A 171 9.85 -4.88 -8.88
C ALA A 171 9.17 -6.24 -8.66
N TYR A 172 8.92 -6.59 -7.42
CA TYR A 172 8.11 -7.76 -7.07
C TYR A 172 6.70 -7.67 -7.66
N ALA A 173 6.00 -6.54 -7.51
CA ALA A 173 4.68 -6.34 -8.12
C ALA A 173 4.74 -6.52 -9.65
N ARG A 174 5.78 -5.99 -10.32
CA ARG A 174 5.98 -6.20 -11.75
C ARG A 174 6.18 -7.67 -12.11
N SER A 175 6.92 -8.42 -11.30
CA SER A 175 7.20 -9.85 -11.56
C SER A 175 5.96 -10.74 -11.49
N LEU A 176 4.87 -10.27 -10.89
CA LEU A 176 3.58 -10.99 -10.83
C LEU A 176 2.78 -10.92 -12.14
N PHE A 177 3.18 -10.04 -13.08
CA PHE A 177 2.60 -10.01 -14.42
C PHE A 177 3.20 -11.06 -15.33
N PRO A 178 2.47 -11.53 -16.34
CA PRO A 178 3.05 -12.30 -17.42
C PRO A 178 4.26 -11.57 -18.06
N PRO A 179 5.35 -12.26 -18.41
CA PRO A 179 6.56 -11.63 -18.91
C PRO A 179 6.34 -10.64 -20.06
N VAL A 180 5.44 -10.96 -20.98
CA VAL A 180 5.07 -10.10 -22.14
C VAL A 180 4.51 -8.74 -21.74
N LEU A 181 3.96 -8.60 -20.54
CA LEU A 181 3.43 -7.33 -20.03
C LEU A 181 4.46 -6.54 -19.23
N GLN A 182 5.46 -7.22 -18.65
CA GLN A 182 6.42 -6.58 -17.74
C GLN A 182 7.24 -5.47 -18.40
N GLU A 183 7.55 -5.58 -19.71
CA GLU A 183 8.28 -4.55 -20.45
C GLU A 183 7.53 -3.23 -20.61
N ARG A 184 6.22 -3.25 -20.48
CA ARG A 184 5.34 -2.09 -20.55
C ARG A 184 5.09 -1.41 -19.20
N ILE A 185 5.63 -1.98 -18.12
CA ILE A 185 5.32 -1.60 -16.74
C ILE A 185 6.55 -0.97 -16.09
N ALA A 186 6.42 0.27 -15.67
CA ALA A 186 7.42 0.96 -14.87
C ALA A 186 7.26 0.62 -13.39
N VAL A 187 8.37 0.61 -12.65
CA VAL A 187 8.38 0.45 -11.20
C VAL A 187 8.63 1.81 -10.56
N GLN A 188 7.63 2.33 -9.85
CA GLN A 188 7.78 3.58 -9.09
C GLN A 188 6.80 3.62 -7.92
N PHE A 189 7.32 3.74 -6.73
CA PHE A 189 6.53 3.96 -5.52
C PHE A 189 6.00 5.42 -5.44
N GLU A 190 4.86 5.63 -4.74
CA GLU A 190 4.13 6.91 -4.72
C GLU A 190 4.87 8.06 -4.02
N GLY A 191 5.75 7.72 -3.09
CA GLY A 191 6.45 8.71 -2.27
C GLY A 191 5.69 9.12 -1.01
N PHE A 192 6.43 9.69 -0.06
CA PHE A 192 5.91 10.19 1.21
C PHE A 192 6.67 11.43 1.68
N ASP A 193 6.12 12.12 2.67
CA ASP A 193 6.76 13.24 3.37
C ASP A 193 6.97 12.88 4.84
N ILE A 194 7.92 11.99 5.11
CA ILE A 194 8.30 11.59 6.46
C ILE A 194 9.70 12.09 6.76
N ARG A 195 9.82 12.86 7.82
CA ARG A 195 11.11 13.33 8.30
C ARG A 195 11.77 12.27 9.18
N PRO A 196 13.08 12.06 9.03
CA PRO A 196 13.82 11.22 9.95
C PRO A 196 13.59 11.69 11.39
N GLN A 197 13.34 10.75 12.29
CA GLN A 197 13.27 11.02 13.71
C GLN A 197 14.42 10.26 14.38
N PRO A 198 15.16 10.89 15.32
CA PRO A 198 16.16 10.15 16.06
C PRO A 198 15.51 9.01 16.81
N LEU A 199 16.10 7.83 16.69
CA LEU A 199 15.69 6.67 17.46
C LEU A 199 15.93 6.91 18.94
N LYS A 200 14.98 6.51 19.76
CA LYS A 200 15.02 6.28 21.21
C LYS A 200 15.99 7.14 22.06
N THR A 201 16.31 8.35 21.66
CA THR A 201 17.11 9.27 22.45
C THR A 201 16.25 10.46 22.87
N GLY A 202 15.60 10.35 24.03
CA GLY A 202 15.13 11.51 24.78
C GLY A 202 13.86 12.21 24.36
N THR A 203 12.94 11.57 23.67
CA THR A 203 11.71 12.21 23.16
C THR A 203 10.48 12.06 24.07
N GLY A 204 10.64 12.04 25.40
CA GLY A 204 9.51 12.22 26.33
C GLY A 204 8.47 11.09 26.36
N LEU A 205 8.83 9.90 25.91
CA LEU A 205 8.05 8.69 26.19
C LEU A 205 8.33 8.23 27.62
N PRO A 206 7.37 7.56 28.29
CA PRO A 206 7.66 6.93 29.56
C PRO A 206 8.93 6.09 29.39
N GLU A 207 9.90 6.33 30.24
CA GLU A 207 11.17 5.60 30.24
C GLU A 207 10.91 4.15 30.61
N ASP A 208 10.47 3.37 29.62
CA ASP A 208 10.46 1.91 29.77
C ASP A 208 11.87 1.40 29.43
N PRO A 209 12.65 0.95 30.43
CA PRO A 209 14.03 0.51 30.21
C PRO A 209 14.09 -0.83 29.46
N ARG A 210 12.94 -1.50 29.27
CA ARG A 210 12.89 -2.78 28.58
C ARG A 210 13.19 -2.61 27.10
N PHE A 211 13.86 -3.60 26.54
CA PHE A 211 14.05 -3.70 25.10
C PHE A 211 12.69 -3.88 24.40
N THR A 212 12.34 -2.96 23.51
CA THR A 212 11.02 -2.96 22.88
C THR A 212 11.07 -3.59 21.50
N ILE A 213 10.31 -4.65 21.30
CA ILE A 213 10.10 -5.31 20.02
C ILE A 213 8.72 -4.94 19.50
N GLY A 214 8.66 -4.37 18.29
CA GLY A 214 7.45 -3.88 17.66
C GLY A 214 7.05 -4.67 16.42
N PHE A 215 5.74 -4.79 16.25
CA PHE A 215 5.08 -5.14 14.99
C PHE A 215 4.17 -3.98 14.62
N SER A 216 4.19 -3.55 13.35
CA SER A 216 3.33 -2.45 12.90
C SER A 216 2.73 -2.77 11.54
N ALA A 217 1.41 -2.79 11.50
CA ALA A 217 0.63 -2.97 10.28
C ALA A 217 -0.69 -2.20 10.38
N ARG A 218 -1.32 -1.89 9.24
CA ARG A 218 -2.66 -1.30 9.25
C ARG A 218 -3.69 -2.23 9.90
N ASP A 219 -3.57 -3.51 9.60
CA ASP A 219 -4.42 -4.60 10.07
C ASP A 219 -3.56 -5.77 10.60
N LEU A 220 -4.02 -6.38 11.68
CA LEU A 220 -3.38 -7.53 12.30
C LEU A 220 -3.79 -8.81 11.56
N SER A 221 -3.29 -8.99 10.33
CA SER A 221 -3.62 -10.10 9.44
C SER A 221 -2.47 -11.06 9.21
N THR A 222 -2.79 -12.26 8.73
CA THR A 222 -1.79 -13.27 8.34
C THR A 222 -0.92 -12.78 7.19
N ALA A 223 -1.47 -12.05 6.23
CA ALA A 223 -0.73 -11.46 5.14
C ALA A 223 0.42 -10.55 5.62
N LYS A 224 0.25 -9.88 6.76
CA LYS A 224 1.27 -9.03 7.38
C LYS A 224 2.24 -9.81 8.29
N GLY A 225 2.00 -11.11 8.49
CA GLY A 225 2.82 -11.97 9.34
C GLY A 225 2.51 -11.85 10.83
N PHE A 226 1.30 -11.40 11.18
CA PHE A 226 0.91 -11.22 12.57
C PHE A 226 0.95 -12.51 13.37
N GLU A 227 0.56 -13.65 12.79
CA GLU A 227 0.72 -14.97 13.42
C GLU A 227 2.17 -15.27 13.76
N THR A 228 3.09 -15.07 12.81
CA THR A 228 4.52 -15.30 13.03
C THR A 228 5.05 -14.42 14.15
N PHE A 229 4.63 -13.15 14.23
CA PHE A 229 4.99 -12.27 15.32
C PHE A 229 4.57 -12.84 16.69
N LEU A 230 3.30 -13.24 16.84
CA LEU A 230 2.80 -13.80 18.11
C LEU A 230 3.46 -15.13 18.47
N ARG A 231 3.70 -15.99 17.50
CA ARG A 231 4.42 -17.27 17.70
C ARG A 231 5.84 -17.05 18.19
N LEU A 232 6.55 -16.08 17.63
CA LEU A 232 7.90 -15.71 18.09
C LEU A 232 7.88 -15.17 19.52
N VAL A 233 6.92 -14.29 19.84
CA VAL A 233 6.74 -13.77 21.20
C VAL A 233 6.46 -14.90 22.19
N ASP A 234 5.55 -15.81 21.85
CA ASP A 234 5.21 -16.97 22.72
C ASP A 234 6.46 -17.79 23.04
N ARG A 235 7.29 -18.10 22.02
CA ARG A 235 8.56 -18.82 22.20
C ARG A 235 9.59 -18.03 23.00
N MET A 236 9.69 -16.72 22.81
CA MET A 236 10.60 -15.88 23.61
C MET A 236 10.22 -15.88 25.08
N VAL A 237 8.93 -15.76 25.40
CA VAL A 237 8.44 -15.82 26.78
C VAL A 237 8.69 -17.19 27.39
N GLU A 238 8.45 -18.28 26.64
CA GLU A 238 8.77 -19.65 27.08
C GLU A 238 10.23 -19.84 27.40
N GLN A 239 11.14 -19.20 26.65
CA GLN A 239 12.59 -19.29 26.83
C GLN A 239 13.14 -18.33 27.89
N GLY A 240 12.26 -17.54 28.55
CA GLY A 240 12.63 -16.62 29.64
C GLY A 240 13.00 -15.19 29.20
N ASP A 241 12.91 -14.89 27.92
CA ASP A 241 13.24 -13.56 27.37
C ASP A 241 12.15 -12.49 27.65
N GLY A 242 10.97 -12.90 28.18
CA GLY A 242 9.80 -12.04 28.33
C GLY A 242 9.96 -10.93 29.38
N ALA A 243 10.59 -11.19 30.52
CA ALA A 243 10.63 -10.27 31.65
C ALA A 243 11.37 -8.94 31.36
N GLN A 244 12.34 -8.96 30.45
CA GLN A 244 13.15 -7.80 30.09
C GLN A 244 12.80 -7.23 28.68
N THR A 245 11.73 -7.71 28.09
CA THR A 245 11.29 -7.32 26.75
C THR A 245 9.87 -6.80 26.81
N ARG A 246 9.65 -5.67 26.17
CA ARG A 246 8.33 -5.12 25.89
C ARG A 246 7.93 -5.50 24.48
N PHE A 247 6.74 -6.04 24.29
CA PHE A 247 6.22 -6.41 22.97
C PHE A 247 5.00 -5.56 22.64
N VAL A 248 5.02 -4.94 21.45
CA VAL A 248 3.93 -4.04 21.00
C VAL A 248 3.49 -4.42 19.59
N ALA A 249 2.21 -4.65 19.39
CA ALA A 249 1.62 -4.84 18.07
C ALA A 249 0.66 -3.70 17.74
N ILE A 250 1.08 -2.82 16.83
CA ILE A 250 0.31 -1.65 16.41
C ILE A 250 -0.49 -2.01 15.17
N GLY A 251 -1.81 -1.87 15.24
CA GLY A 251 -2.71 -2.16 14.12
C GLY A 251 -4.13 -2.40 14.58
N ASP A 252 -5.02 -2.46 13.60
CA ASP A 252 -6.42 -2.73 13.83
C ASP A 252 -6.68 -4.24 13.84
N ALA A 253 -7.30 -4.72 14.91
CA ALA A 253 -7.75 -6.11 15.02
C ALA A 253 -9.15 -6.35 14.43
N ALA A 254 -9.80 -5.29 13.95
CA ALA A 254 -11.15 -5.39 13.42
C ALA A 254 -11.22 -6.28 12.17
N PRO A 255 -12.21 -7.18 12.10
CA PRO A 255 -12.30 -8.17 11.01
C PRO A 255 -12.55 -7.56 9.62
N ASN A 256 -12.88 -6.27 9.54
CA ASN A 256 -13.22 -5.60 8.28
C ASN A 256 -12.00 -5.11 7.48
N VAL A 257 -10.79 -5.26 8.02
CA VAL A 257 -9.56 -4.69 7.44
C VAL A 257 -8.64 -5.77 6.88
N SER A 258 -9.03 -7.02 6.94
CA SER A 258 -8.24 -8.16 6.47
C SER A 258 -8.16 -8.19 4.93
N TYR A 259 -7.01 -8.52 4.40
CA TYR A 259 -6.78 -8.73 2.96
C TYR A 259 -7.31 -10.07 2.46
N GLY A 260 -7.69 -10.93 3.36
CA GLY A 260 -7.90 -12.30 3.05
C GLY A 260 -9.28 -12.79 3.39
N TYR A 261 -9.32 -14.06 3.40
CA TYR A 261 -10.50 -14.84 3.68
C TYR A 261 -10.56 -15.27 5.14
N GLU A 262 -9.70 -14.67 5.98
CA GLU A 262 -9.58 -14.97 7.39
C GLU A 262 -10.88 -14.75 8.13
N LYS A 263 -11.63 -13.69 7.80
CA LYS A 263 -12.94 -13.43 8.40
C LYS A 263 -13.91 -14.58 8.13
N GLN A 264 -14.05 -14.99 6.88
CA GLN A 264 -14.93 -16.09 6.48
C GLN A 264 -14.46 -17.42 7.06
N TRP A 265 -13.13 -17.60 7.18
CA TRP A 265 -12.56 -18.77 7.82
C TRP A 265 -12.90 -18.80 9.31
N LEU A 266 -12.77 -17.68 10.02
CA LEU A 266 -13.13 -17.53 11.44
C LEU A 266 -14.62 -17.78 11.68
N GLU A 267 -15.50 -17.21 10.86
CA GLU A 267 -16.95 -17.42 10.92
C GLU A 267 -17.33 -18.90 10.77
N ARG A 268 -16.66 -19.61 9.87
CA ARG A 268 -16.85 -21.05 9.69
C ARG A 268 -16.27 -21.88 10.84
N ARG A 269 -15.11 -21.47 11.36
CA ARG A 269 -14.40 -22.19 12.41
C ARG A 269 -15.03 -22.00 13.80
N TYR A 270 -15.66 -20.85 14.01
CA TYR A 270 -16.24 -20.43 15.30
C TYR A 270 -17.63 -19.85 15.07
N PRO A 271 -18.62 -20.67 14.64
CA PRO A 271 -19.96 -20.18 14.32
C PRO A 271 -20.61 -19.55 15.54
N GLY A 272 -21.19 -18.37 15.35
CA GLY A 272 -21.86 -17.62 16.42
C GLY A 272 -20.93 -16.93 17.43
N GLN A 273 -19.60 -16.96 17.24
CA GLN A 273 -18.65 -16.21 18.05
C GLN A 273 -18.11 -15.00 17.25
N ASP A 274 -18.12 -13.83 17.87
CA ASP A 274 -17.51 -12.62 17.29
C ASP A 274 -16.01 -12.58 17.64
N LEU A 275 -15.23 -13.43 16.94
CA LEU A 275 -13.79 -13.55 17.13
C LEU A 275 -13.06 -12.91 15.96
N ASN A 276 -12.00 -12.15 16.27
CA ASN A 276 -11.04 -11.68 15.30
C ASN A 276 -9.76 -12.54 15.28
N LEU A 277 -8.86 -12.28 14.35
CA LEU A 277 -7.61 -13.04 14.22
C LEU A 277 -6.71 -12.92 15.44
N ARG A 278 -6.63 -11.75 16.07
CA ARG A 278 -5.85 -11.57 17.31
C ARG A 278 -6.32 -12.54 18.39
N ASP A 279 -7.62 -12.61 18.62
CA ASP A 279 -8.18 -13.47 19.68
C ASP A 279 -7.99 -14.95 19.36
N HIS A 280 -8.08 -15.31 18.07
CA HIS A 280 -7.77 -16.66 17.60
C HIS A 280 -6.31 -17.03 17.87
N PHE A 281 -5.35 -16.20 17.47
CA PHE A 281 -3.93 -16.51 17.64
C PHE A 281 -3.47 -16.45 19.10
N LEU A 282 -4.05 -15.60 19.95
CA LEU A 282 -3.77 -15.59 21.38
C LEU A 282 -4.27 -16.86 22.10
N ARG A 283 -5.26 -17.57 21.54
CA ARG A 283 -5.63 -18.91 22.02
C ARG A 283 -4.60 -19.98 21.62
N LEU A 284 -3.96 -19.85 20.46
CA LEU A 284 -2.93 -20.77 19.99
C LEU A 284 -1.57 -20.50 20.66
N TYR A 285 -1.29 -19.24 20.96
CA TYR A 285 -0.02 -18.76 21.54
C TYR A 285 -0.30 -18.02 22.85
N PRO A 286 -0.67 -18.74 23.94
CA PRO A 286 -1.18 -18.12 25.16
C PRO A 286 -0.15 -17.25 25.91
N ARG A 287 1.15 -17.52 25.76
CA ARG A 287 2.19 -16.68 26.37
C ARG A 287 2.34 -15.33 25.68
N ALA A 288 1.86 -15.20 24.42
CA ALA A 288 1.86 -13.94 23.70
C ALA A 288 0.82 -12.93 24.22
N GLN A 289 0.03 -13.27 25.24
CA GLN A 289 -0.84 -12.33 25.97
C GLN A 289 -0.07 -11.16 26.60
N VAL A 290 1.24 -11.25 26.74
CA VAL A 290 2.09 -10.12 27.20
C VAL A 290 2.24 -8.99 26.17
N VAL A 291 1.77 -9.19 24.94
CA VAL A 291 1.82 -8.19 23.87
C VAL A 291 0.84 -7.07 24.16
N GLU A 292 1.32 -5.84 24.08
CA GLU A 292 0.49 -4.64 24.13
C GLU A 292 -0.17 -4.38 22.76
N PHE A 293 -1.48 -4.14 22.76
CA PHE A 293 -2.28 -3.85 21.58
C PHE A 293 -2.91 -2.46 21.69
N PRO A 294 -2.20 -1.39 21.33
CA PRO A 294 -2.73 -0.02 21.42
C PRO A 294 -3.86 0.27 20.44
N GLY A 295 -4.11 -0.64 19.47
CA GLY A 295 -5.12 -0.45 18.46
C GLY A 295 -4.72 0.62 17.43
N ARG A 296 -5.75 1.31 16.93
CA ARG A 296 -5.55 2.41 15.97
C ARG A 296 -5.31 3.72 16.73
N LEU A 297 -4.14 4.29 16.54
CA LEU A 297 -3.70 5.52 17.22
C LEU A 297 -3.86 6.76 16.32
N PRO A 298 -4.06 7.96 16.88
CA PRO A 298 -3.81 9.22 16.21
C PRO A 298 -2.35 9.27 15.71
N TYR A 299 -2.11 9.94 14.57
CA TYR A 299 -0.79 9.89 13.92
C TYR A 299 0.37 10.37 14.81
N ALA A 300 0.14 11.39 15.66
CA ALA A 300 1.17 11.87 16.57
C ALA A 300 1.55 10.84 17.64
N GLU A 301 0.58 10.09 18.16
CA GLU A 301 0.81 9.03 19.14
C GLU A 301 1.46 7.79 18.48
N PHE A 302 0.96 7.42 17.29
CA PHE A 302 1.57 6.39 16.48
C PHE A 302 3.05 6.68 16.19
N SER A 303 3.36 7.92 15.80
CA SER A 303 4.72 8.37 15.52
C SER A 303 5.63 8.26 16.75
N ARG A 304 5.13 8.67 17.92
CA ARG A 304 5.86 8.55 19.19
C ARG A 304 6.10 7.08 19.56
N LEU A 305 5.09 6.24 19.40
CA LEU A 305 5.23 4.82 19.71
C LEU A 305 6.23 4.12 18.78
N LEU A 306 6.21 4.41 17.48
CA LEU A 306 7.22 3.91 16.55
C LEU A 306 8.64 4.31 16.99
N ALA A 307 8.84 5.55 17.46
CA ALA A 307 10.13 6.02 17.92
C ALA A 307 10.62 5.31 19.20
N SER A 308 9.76 4.66 19.96
CA SER A 308 10.12 3.90 21.18
C SER A 308 10.53 2.45 20.92
N VAL A 309 10.39 1.96 19.70
CA VAL A 309 10.69 0.57 19.34
C VAL A 309 12.18 0.41 19.01
N ASP A 310 12.84 -0.55 19.65
CA ASP A 310 14.25 -0.86 19.39
C ASP A 310 14.44 -1.76 18.18
N LEU A 311 13.47 -2.63 17.92
CA LEU A 311 13.54 -3.65 16.87
C LEU A 311 12.14 -3.94 16.31
N PHE A 312 11.99 -3.77 15.00
CA PHE A 312 10.76 -4.13 14.31
C PHE A 312 10.85 -5.51 13.70
N LEU A 313 9.86 -6.37 13.99
CA LEU A 313 9.66 -7.61 13.26
C LEU A 313 8.69 -7.37 12.11
N TYR A 314 9.13 -7.70 10.92
CA TYR A 314 8.36 -7.53 9.69
C TYR A 314 8.28 -8.86 8.91
N PRO A 315 7.60 -9.88 9.48
CA PRO A 315 7.50 -11.23 8.92
C PRO A 315 6.42 -11.30 7.83
N LEU A 316 6.50 -10.42 6.83
CA LEU A 316 5.53 -10.32 5.74
C LEU A 316 5.36 -11.65 5.02
N ARG A 317 4.12 -12.07 4.80
CA ARG A 317 3.76 -13.26 4.00
C ARG A 317 3.20 -12.89 2.63
N HIS A 318 2.41 -11.80 2.55
CA HIS A 318 1.79 -11.35 1.31
C HIS A 318 1.77 -9.83 1.22
N GLY A 319 2.11 -9.30 0.05
CA GLY A 319 2.09 -7.88 -0.23
C GLY A 319 3.06 -7.49 -1.33
N VAL A 320 2.78 -6.41 -2.01
CA VAL A 320 3.57 -5.89 -3.16
C VAL A 320 4.31 -4.61 -2.83
N ALA A 321 3.86 -3.89 -1.82
CA ALA A 321 4.49 -2.71 -1.23
C ALA A 321 3.84 -2.44 0.13
N ASN A 322 4.49 -1.67 0.97
CA ASN A 322 3.90 -1.28 2.25
C ASN A 322 4.47 0.04 2.75
N TRP A 323 3.59 1.02 2.93
CA TRP A 323 3.93 2.32 3.49
C TRP A 323 4.51 2.21 4.91
N GLY A 324 3.99 1.27 5.72
CA GLY A 324 4.47 1.06 7.08
C GLY A 324 5.93 0.67 7.15
N LEU A 325 6.41 -0.23 6.28
CA LEU A 325 7.84 -0.57 6.23
C LEU A 325 8.68 0.62 5.79
N MET A 326 8.23 1.35 4.78
CA MET A 326 8.94 2.53 4.30
C MET A 326 8.98 3.63 5.37
N GLU A 327 7.90 3.81 6.15
CA GLU A 327 7.86 4.74 7.27
C GLU A 327 8.82 4.33 8.39
N ILE A 328 8.85 3.06 8.75
CA ILE A 328 9.80 2.52 9.75
C ILE A 328 11.24 2.80 9.31
N LEU A 329 11.59 2.49 8.06
CA LEU A 329 12.93 2.74 7.52
C LEU A 329 13.26 4.24 7.46
N ALA A 330 12.33 5.08 6.99
CA ALA A 330 12.54 6.52 6.90
C ALA A 330 12.78 7.18 8.25
N ARG A 331 12.24 6.60 9.32
CA ARG A 331 12.46 7.04 10.71
C ARG A 331 13.72 6.44 11.34
N GLY A 332 14.41 5.54 10.67
CA GLY A 332 15.58 4.85 11.18
C GLY A 332 15.23 3.64 12.05
N GLY A 333 14.11 2.97 11.81
CA GLY A 333 13.77 1.73 12.50
C GLY A 333 14.71 0.59 12.13
N CYS A 334 15.21 -0.14 13.13
CA CYS A 334 15.94 -1.38 12.92
C CYS A 334 14.94 -2.50 12.58
N VAL A 335 15.10 -3.17 11.43
CA VAL A 335 14.11 -4.13 10.91
C VAL A 335 14.72 -5.52 10.74
N LEU A 336 14.00 -6.53 11.26
CA LEU A 336 14.10 -7.92 10.83
C LEU A 336 12.94 -8.19 9.87
N GLY A 337 13.24 -8.43 8.61
CA GLY A 337 12.26 -8.64 7.56
C GLY A 337 12.30 -10.06 6.98
N SER A 338 11.16 -10.54 6.47
CA SER A 338 11.13 -11.78 5.69
C SER A 338 11.93 -11.63 4.40
N ASN A 339 12.68 -12.64 4.03
CA ASN A 339 13.38 -12.71 2.74
C ASN A 339 12.42 -13.11 1.62
N TRP A 340 11.36 -12.31 1.44
CA TRP A 340 10.31 -12.62 0.49
C TRP A 340 9.57 -11.37 -0.02
N GLY A 341 8.98 -11.50 -1.20
CA GLY A 341 8.17 -10.45 -1.82
C GLY A 341 8.98 -9.19 -2.12
N PHE A 342 8.42 -8.04 -1.79
CA PHE A 342 9.07 -6.74 -2.00
C PHE A 342 10.06 -6.36 -0.88
N VAL A 343 10.09 -7.10 0.25
CA VAL A 343 10.91 -6.73 1.42
C VAL A 343 12.40 -6.63 1.08
N PRO A 344 12.99 -7.55 0.26
CA PRO A 344 14.39 -7.46 -0.16
C PRO A 344 14.74 -6.24 -1.04
N GLU A 345 13.74 -5.57 -1.62
CA GLU A 345 13.97 -4.33 -2.37
C GLU A 345 14.28 -3.14 -1.44
N LEU A 346 13.83 -3.22 -0.18
CA LEU A 346 13.95 -2.16 0.81
C LEU A 346 14.93 -2.50 1.93
N VAL A 347 14.92 -3.75 2.40
CA VAL A 347 15.80 -4.24 3.45
C VAL A 347 16.98 -4.96 2.79
N GLN A 348 18.17 -4.43 2.98
CA GLN A 348 19.42 -5.03 2.54
C GLN A 348 20.08 -5.72 3.73
N HIS A 349 20.26 -7.03 3.61
CA HIS A 349 20.80 -7.87 4.68
C HIS A 349 22.14 -7.36 5.18
N ASP A 350 22.27 -7.19 6.49
CA ASP A 350 23.45 -6.67 7.21
C ASP A 350 23.86 -5.21 6.88
N ILE A 351 23.01 -4.47 6.12
CA ILE A 351 23.26 -3.06 5.79
C ILE A 351 22.28 -2.16 6.53
N ASN A 352 20.97 -2.32 6.31
CA ASN A 352 19.92 -1.49 6.93
C ASN A 352 18.89 -2.33 7.69
N GLY A 353 19.16 -3.62 7.90
CA GLY A 353 18.33 -4.59 8.58
C GLY A 353 18.81 -6.01 8.31
N MET A 354 18.02 -7.01 8.67
CA MET A 354 18.30 -8.40 8.33
C MET A 354 17.12 -9.02 7.59
N LEU A 355 17.41 -9.83 6.58
CA LEU A 355 16.44 -10.66 5.87
C LEU A 355 16.52 -12.08 6.41
N LEU A 356 15.39 -12.64 6.81
CA LEU A 356 15.31 -13.92 7.46
C LEU A 356 14.39 -14.89 6.70
N PRO A 357 14.74 -16.20 6.69
CA PRO A 357 13.86 -17.23 6.15
C PRO A 357 12.62 -17.42 7.05
N ASP A 358 11.62 -18.14 6.56
CA ASP A 358 10.46 -18.57 7.35
C ASP A 358 10.85 -19.76 8.26
N HIS A 359 11.65 -19.46 9.26
CA HIS A 359 12.15 -20.44 10.25
C HIS A 359 12.37 -19.76 11.60
N ASP A 360 11.54 -20.08 12.59
CA ASP A 360 11.47 -19.39 13.89
C ASP A 360 12.83 -19.23 14.58
N GLN A 361 13.67 -20.26 14.58
CA GLN A 361 14.97 -20.20 15.28
C GLN A 361 15.88 -19.11 14.69
N ALA A 362 15.85 -18.92 13.36
CA ALA A 362 16.64 -17.85 12.72
C ALA A 362 16.19 -16.45 13.20
N TRP A 363 14.88 -16.25 13.39
CA TRP A 363 14.34 -15.01 13.94
C TRP A 363 14.76 -14.80 15.39
N LEU A 364 14.63 -15.84 16.23
CA LEU A 364 15.00 -15.79 17.65
C LEU A 364 16.49 -15.47 17.84
N ASP A 365 17.36 -16.10 17.06
CA ASP A 365 18.81 -15.88 17.12
C ASP A 365 19.16 -14.45 16.65
N ALA A 366 18.52 -13.95 15.58
CA ALA A 366 18.70 -12.59 15.10
C ALA A 366 18.21 -11.54 16.11
N ILE A 367 17.07 -11.77 16.77
CA ILE A 367 16.56 -10.91 17.83
C ILE A 367 17.58 -10.81 18.97
N ARG A 368 18.10 -11.94 19.45
CA ARG A 368 19.10 -11.98 20.53
C ARG A 368 20.39 -11.28 20.13
N ALA A 369 20.88 -11.54 18.93
CA ALA A 369 22.09 -10.89 18.41
C ALA A 369 21.95 -9.37 18.34
N LEU A 370 20.83 -8.86 17.80
CA LEU A 370 20.60 -7.43 17.73
C LEU A 370 20.30 -6.79 19.10
N ARG A 371 19.66 -7.51 20.02
CA ARG A 371 19.48 -7.04 21.39
C ARG A 371 20.82 -6.81 22.08
N ALA A 372 21.77 -7.70 21.88
CA ALA A 372 23.12 -7.64 22.48
C ALA A 372 24.04 -6.59 21.81
N ASP A 373 23.72 -6.15 20.58
CA ASP A 373 24.58 -5.22 19.80
C ASP A 373 23.86 -3.90 19.45
N PRO A 374 23.83 -2.94 20.38
CA PRO A 374 23.25 -1.62 20.10
C PRO A 374 23.99 -0.84 18.99
N GLY A 375 25.30 -1.08 18.84
CA GLY A 375 26.09 -0.46 17.78
C GLY A 375 25.66 -0.92 16.38
N ARG A 376 25.35 -2.21 16.23
CA ARG A 376 24.81 -2.74 14.97
C ARG A 376 23.42 -2.19 14.67
N ARG A 377 22.54 -2.07 15.68
CA ARG A 377 21.24 -1.44 15.51
C ARG A 377 21.36 0.01 15.05
N ALA A 378 22.27 0.80 15.64
CA ALA A 378 22.53 2.18 15.26
C ALA A 378 22.99 2.29 13.79
N ARG A 379 23.93 1.45 13.36
CA ARG A 379 24.38 1.41 11.94
C ARG A 379 23.22 1.08 10.99
N TYR A 380 22.37 0.11 11.34
CA TYR A 380 21.19 -0.21 10.53
C TYR A 380 20.22 0.96 10.45
N ALA A 381 19.98 1.65 11.57
CA ALA A 381 19.11 2.81 11.64
C ALA A 381 19.56 3.94 10.70
N GLU A 382 20.85 4.28 10.70
CA GLU A 382 21.40 5.29 9.79
C GLU A 382 21.24 4.86 8.31
N ALA A 383 21.51 3.62 8.00
CA ALA A 383 21.35 3.10 6.64
C ALA A 383 19.87 3.03 6.22
N ALA A 384 18.96 2.72 7.15
CA ALA A 384 17.52 2.73 6.94
C ALA A 384 17.00 4.13 6.57
N ILE A 385 17.46 5.18 7.28
CA ILE A 385 17.14 6.57 6.95
C ILE A 385 17.53 6.89 5.50
N ARG A 386 18.75 6.53 5.09
CA ARG A 386 19.21 6.74 3.70
C ARG A 386 18.34 6.00 2.69
N THR A 387 17.90 4.79 3.02
CA THR A 387 16.95 4.04 2.19
C THR A 387 15.62 4.75 2.10
N GLY A 388 15.04 5.17 3.23
CA GLY A 388 13.77 5.90 3.28
C GLY A 388 13.81 7.22 2.50
N GLN A 389 14.88 7.99 2.59
CA GLN A 389 15.05 9.26 1.87
C GLN A 389 14.89 9.12 0.34
N ARG A 390 15.21 7.96 -0.24
CA ARG A 390 15.01 7.69 -1.68
C ARG A 390 13.53 7.75 -2.09
N PHE A 391 12.62 7.59 -1.14
CA PHE A 391 11.16 7.59 -1.33
C PHE A 391 10.50 8.88 -0.86
N HIS A 392 11.28 9.87 -0.40
CA HIS A 392 10.74 11.18 -0.09
C HIS A 392 10.17 11.84 -1.34
N ILE A 393 9.04 12.56 -1.20
CA ILE A 393 8.30 13.11 -2.33
C ILE A 393 9.15 13.99 -3.23
N SER A 394 10.12 14.74 -2.68
CA SER A 394 11.05 15.56 -3.47
C SER A 394 11.97 14.75 -4.39
N GLN A 395 12.23 13.48 -4.06
CA GLN A 395 13.04 12.57 -4.89
C GLN A 395 12.17 11.77 -5.87
N VAL A 396 10.93 11.54 -5.50
CA VAL A 396 9.97 10.74 -6.26
C VAL A 396 9.28 11.57 -7.36
N ALA A 397 8.91 12.81 -7.06
CA ALA A 397 8.18 13.67 -8.00
C ALA A 397 8.90 13.90 -9.34
N PRO A 398 10.23 14.16 -9.40
CA PRO A 398 10.93 14.27 -10.68
C PRO A 398 10.83 12.98 -11.52
N ARG A 399 10.94 11.81 -10.91
CA ARG A 399 10.82 10.51 -11.59
C ARG A 399 9.41 10.32 -12.16
N TYR A 400 8.38 10.70 -11.42
CA TYR A 400 7.01 10.69 -11.92
C TYR A 400 6.83 11.64 -13.10
N MET A 401 7.43 12.83 -13.06
CA MET A 401 7.36 13.76 -14.19
C MET A 401 8.01 13.18 -15.45
N ASP A 402 9.08 12.41 -15.34
CA ASP A 402 9.68 11.71 -16.49
C ASP A 402 8.75 10.61 -17.04
N LEU A 403 8.11 9.83 -16.16
CA LEU A 403 7.12 8.83 -16.56
C LEU A 403 5.88 9.48 -17.20
N PHE A 404 5.45 10.64 -16.71
CA PHE A 404 4.33 11.38 -17.29
C PHE A 404 4.65 11.90 -18.69
N ARG A 405 5.85 12.47 -18.90
CA ARG A 405 6.32 12.86 -20.23
C ARG A 405 6.37 11.67 -21.19
N LEU A 406 6.86 10.52 -20.72
CA LEU A 406 6.89 9.29 -21.51
C LEU A 406 5.49 8.83 -21.93
N ALA A 407 4.53 8.81 -21.00
CA ALA A 407 3.14 8.42 -21.31
C ALA A 407 2.50 9.37 -22.33
N MET A 408 2.64 10.68 -22.12
CA MET A 408 2.12 11.68 -23.07
C MET A 408 2.80 11.59 -24.46
N ALA A 409 4.09 11.27 -24.52
CA ALA A 409 4.78 11.04 -25.78
C ALA A 409 4.26 9.79 -26.50
N ARG A 410 4.07 8.69 -25.78
CA ARG A 410 3.49 7.45 -26.33
C ARG A 410 2.08 7.69 -26.88
N ARG A 411 1.25 8.42 -26.17
CA ARG A 411 -0.12 8.75 -26.63
C ARG A 411 -0.10 9.47 -27.96
N ARG A 412 0.79 10.46 -28.14
CA ARG A 412 0.93 11.22 -29.40
C ARG A 412 1.36 10.34 -30.57
N CYS A 413 2.20 9.32 -30.31
CA CYS A 413 2.66 8.39 -31.35
C CYS A 413 1.62 7.33 -31.72
N THR A 414 0.73 6.97 -30.78
CA THR A 414 -0.24 5.88 -30.97
C THR A 414 -1.66 6.38 -31.26
N ALA A 415 -1.91 7.68 -31.10
CA ALA A 415 -3.20 8.25 -31.49
C ALA A 415 -3.39 7.99 -32.98
N PRO A 416 -4.34 7.11 -33.41
CA PRO A 416 -4.69 7.03 -34.81
C PRO A 416 -5.10 8.43 -35.25
N ALA A 417 -4.74 8.79 -36.49
CA ALA A 417 -5.42 9.89 -37.14
C ALA A 417 -6.92 9.55 -37.05
N ARG A 418 -7.62 10.12 -36.07
CA ARG A 418 -9.03 9.84 -35.86
C ARG A 418 -9.68 10.20 -37.19
N LEU A 419 -10.17 9.19 -37.89
CA LEU A 419 -11.13 9.39 -38.94
C LEU A 419 -12.18 10.33 -38.34
N ALA A 420 -12.21 11.56 -38.86
CA ALA A 420 -13.26 12.49 -38.53
C ALA A 420 -14.56 11.79 -38.94
N LEU A 421 -15.20 11.17 -38.00
CA LEU A 421 -16.60 10.78 -38.13
C LEU A 421 -17.36 12.08 -37.99
N SER A 422 -17.49 12.73 -39.13
CA SER A 422 -18.41 13.84 -39.38
C SER A 422 -19.84 13.43 -39.10
#